data_f0ca1c91bc1108c17265fd6b794dbe55
#
_entry.id   f0ca1c91bc1108c17265fd6b794dbe55
#
_cell.length_a   1.000
_cell.length_b   1.000
_cell.length_c   1.000
_cell.angle_alpha   90.00
_cell.angle_beta   90.00
_cell.angle_gamma   90.00
#
_symmetry.space_group_name_H-M   'P 1'
#
loop_
_entity.id
_entity.type
_entity.pdbx_description
1 polymer ?
#
loop_
_entity_poly.entity_id
_entity_poly.type
_entity_poly.pdbx_seq_one_letter_code
_entity_poly.pdbx_strand_id
1 'polypeptide(L)'
;MQQSTINSLEEYKYGFTTDIESIKAPKGLNEDIIKFISNIKKEPQWMLEWRLKAYSRLKNLKEPNWQKPKYPKIDYQNLYYYSAPKSSENKPKSLDEVDPKLIETYNKLGISLKEQEKLSGVAVDAIFDSVSVATTFKDKLTEKGIIFCPISEAIQKHPDLVKKYLGSVIPITDHYFATLNSAVFTDGSFVYIPQGVRCPMELSTYFRINASETGQFERTLIIADKGSYVSYLEGCTAPMRDENQLHAANVELVALDDAEIKYSTVQNWYPGDKDGKGGIYNFVTKRGACRGKNSKISWTQVETGSAITWKYPSCILQGDNSIGEFYSIAITNNYQQADTGTKMIHLGKNTKSKIISKAVSAGHADNTYRGLVRISSKANNSRNYTQCDSLLMGNKCGAHTIPYIENKNSSSNVEHEATTSKISEEQLFYCNQRGLNQEEAVGLIVNGFCKEVLQQLPMEFAVEAQKLVGISLEGSVG
;
A
#
# COMPACT_ATOMS: atom_id res chain seq x y z
N MET A 1 30.06 -4.40 -30.33
CA MET A 1 28.81 -3.67 -30.13
C MET A 1 27.66 -4.52 -29.53
N GLN A 2 27.88 -5.78 -29.19
CA GLN A 2 26.85 -6.67 -28.56
C GLN A 2 26.98 -6.82 -27.04
N GLN A 3 28.08 -6.35 -26.45
CA GLN A 3 28.32 -6.48 -24.99
C GLN A 3 27.81 -5.29 -24.18
N SER A 4 27.46 -4.16 -24.83
CA SER A 4 26.90 -2.99 -24.13
C SER A 4 25.37 -3.03 -23.99
N THR A 5 24.68 -3.92 -24.71
CA THR A 5 23.20 -4.02 -24.67
C THR A 5 22.71 -5.00 -23.61
N ILE A 6 23.59 -5.90 -23.13
CA ILE A 6 23.25 -6.91 -22.09
C ILE A 6 23.35 -6.30 -20.69
N ASN A 7 24.23 -5.32 -20.47
CA ASN A 7 24.40 -4.65 -19.16
C ASN A 7 23.30 -3.64 -18.82
N SER A 8 22.39 -3.32 -19.75
CA SER A 8 21.29 -2.36 -19.49
C SER A 8 19.99 -3.02 -18.98
N LEU A 9 19.92 -4.35 -18.97
CA LEU A 9 18.76 -5.10 -18.47
C LEU A 9 18.82 -5.45 -16.98
N GLU A 10 19.99 -5.25 -16.34
CA GLU A 10 20.18 -5.53 -14.92
C GLU A 10 19.93 -4.31 -14.01
N GLU A 11 19.63 -3.14 -14.56
CA GLU A 11 19.38 -1.93 -13.76
C GLU A 11 17.90 -1.79 -13.43
N TYR A 12 17.58 -1.74 -12.13
CA TYR A 12 16.23 -1.46 -11.64
C TYR A 12 15.67 -0.18 -12.30
N LYS A 13 14.67 -0.33 -13.16
CA LYS A 13 14.09 0.74 -14.00
C LYS A 13 13.73 2.01 -13.22
N TYR A 14 13.33 1.87 -11.97
CA TYR A 14 12.93 2.98 -11.09
C TYR A 14 14.06 3.43 -10.15
N GLY A 15 15.29 2.91 -10.34
CA GLY A 15 16.43 3.14 -9.48
C GLY A 15 17.07 4.54 -9.55
N PHE A 16 16.62 5.38 -10.49
CA PHE A 16 17.15 6.74 -10.63
C PHE A 16 16.75 7.66 -9.47
N THR A 17 17.62 8.62 -9.15
CA THR A 17 17.33 9.71 -8.21
C THR A 17 17.07 11.00 -8.98
N THR A 18 16.17 11.83 -8.46
CA THR A 18 15.94 13.18 -9.00
C THR A 18 16.79 14.18 -8.25
N ASP A 19 17.64 14.91 -8.97
CA ASP A 19 18.49 15.96 -8.40
C ASP A 19 17.67 17.22 -8.13
N ILE A 20 17.09 17.28 -6.94
CA ILE A 20 16.27 18.41 -6.45
C ILE A 20 16.77 18.80 -5.06
N GLU A 21 17.01 20.10 -4.87
CA GLU A 21 17.34 20.67 -3.56
C GLU A 21 16.19 20.46 -2.59
N SER A 22 16.45 19.83 -1.45
CA SER A 22 15.44 19.52 -0.44
C SER A 22 15.69 20.20 0.89
N ILE A 23 14.62 20.58 1.56
CA ILE A 23 14.61 21.00 2.95
C ILE A 23 14.40 19.76 3.79
N LYS A 24 15.32 19.45 4.71
CA LYS A 24 15.20 18.34 5.65
C LYS A 24 15.11 18.85 7.08
N ALA A 25 14.26 18.21 7.90
CA ALA A 25 14.31 18.38 9.34
C ALA A 25 15.64 17.84 9.91
N PRO A 26 16.08 18.22 11.11
CA PRO A 26 17.13 17.51 11.80
C PRO A 26 16.81 16.01 11.96
N LYS A 27 17.85 15.16 12.03
CA LYS A 27 17.66 13.72 12.31
C LYS A 27 17.16 13.48 13.72
N GLY A 28 16.47 12.37 13.87
CA GLY A 28 16.03 11.82 15.15
C GLY A 28 14.56 12.07 15.45
N LEU A 29 14.05 11.27 16.37
CA LEU A 29 12.65 11.29 16.79
C LEU A 29 12.52 11.88 18.20
N ASN A 30 12.00 13.09 18.28
CA ASN A 30 11.75 13.80 19.53
C ASN A 30 10.57 14.78 19.39
N GLU A 31 10.18 15.45 20.47
CA GLU A 31 9.06 16.39 20.47
C GLU A 31 9.31 17.60 19.56
N ASP A 32 10.56 18.06 19.43
CA ASP A 32 10.88 19.25 18.61
C ASP A 32 10.70 18.95 17.12
N ILE A 33 11.03 17.74 16.67
CA ILE A 33 10.76 17.29 15.30
C ILE A 33 9.24 17.23 15.02
N ILE A 34 8.45 16.75 15.99
CA ILE A 34 6.99 16.72 15.86
C ILE A 34 6.41 18.14 15.76
N LYS A 35 6.88 19.06 16.60
CA LYS A 35 6.51 20.47 16.54
C LYS A 35 6.96 21.10 15.21
N PHE A 36 8.15 20.76 14.73
CA PHE A 36 8.67 21.22 13.44
C PHE A 36 7.75 20.78 12.29
N ILE A 37 7.36 19.50 12.22
CA ILE A 37 6.44 18.98 11.20
C ILE A 37 5.10 19.71 11.26
N SER A 38 4.53 19.86 12.45
CA SER A 38 3.26 20.56 12.64
C SER A 38 3.32 22.02 12.21
N ASN A 39 4.41 22.72 12.55
CA ASN A 39 4.61 24.11 12.17
C ASN A 39 4.77 24.31 10.66
N ILE A 40 5.59 23.51 10.00
CA ILE A 40 5.81 23.61 8.55
C ILE A 40 4.54 23.26 7.75
N LYS A 41 3.73 22.34 8.26
CA LYS A 41 2.41 21.99 7.70
C LYS A 41 1.31 22.99 8.12
N LYS A 42 1.62 23.97 8.95
CA LYS A 42 0.66 24.98 9.47
C LYS A 42 -0.57 24.33 10.11
N GLU A 43 -0.35 23.28 10.88
CA GLU A 43 -1.43 22.52 11.49
C GLU A 43 -2.09 23.28 12.64
N PRO A 44 -3.41 23.13 12.85
CA PRO A 44 -4.10 23.69 14.00
C PRO A 44 -3.65 22.98 15.29
N GLN A 45 -3.77 23.68 16.42
CA GLN A 45 -3.30 23.24 17.75
C GLN A 45 -3.77 21.82 18.13
N TRP A 46 -5.03 21.47 17.82
CA TRP A 46 -5.59 20.15 18.12
C TRP A 46 -4.82 19.01 17.42
N MET A 47 -4.25 19.26 16.22
CA MET A 47 -3.49 18.28 15.48
C MET A 47 -2.12 18.05 16.11
N LEU A 48 -1.45 19.13 16.53
CA LEU A 48 -0.20 19.04 17.28
C LEU A 48 -0.40 18.25 18.59
N GLU A 49 -1.45 18.52 19.34
CA GLU A 49 -1.79 17.79 20.57
C GLU A 49 -2.02 16.29 20.30
N TRP A 50 -2.71 15.97 19.22
CA TRP A 50 -2.94 14.59 18.79
C TRP A 50 -1.61 13.87 18.48
N ARG A 51 -0.69 14.51 17.76
CA ARG A 51 0.66 13.98 17.45
C ARG A 51 1.49 13.77 18.73
N LEU A 52 1.52 14.74 19.62
CA LEU A 52 2.26 14.65 20.87
C LEU A 52 1.71 13.54 21.78
N LYS A 53 0.39 13.34 21.79
CA LYS A 53 -0.25 12.22 22.48
C LYS A 53 0.18 10.88 21.88
N ALA A 54 0.23 10.77 20.56
CA ALA A 54 0.73 9.58 19.87
C ALA A 54 2.20 9.32 20.21
N TYR A 55 3.05 10.34 20.21
CA TYR A 55 4.45 10.23 20.58
C TYR A 55 4.66 9.80 22.05
N SER A 56 3.92 10.39 22.97
CA SER A 56 3.94 9.98 24.39
C SER A 56 3.58 8.50 24.54
N ARG A 57 2.60 8.02 23.77
CA ARG A 57 2.24 6.60 23.74
C ARG A 57 3.37 5.74 23.16
N LEU A 58 3.99 6.19 22.05
CA LEU A 58 5.07 5.48 21.36
C LEU A 58 6.24 5.17 22.30
N LYS A 59 6.60 6.11 23.19
CA LYS A 59 7.69 5.93 24.16
C LYS A 59 7.51 4.71 25.07
N ASN A 60 6.27 4.26 25.27
CA ASN A 60 5.91 3.11 26.11
C ASN A 60 5.64 1.82 25.31
N LEU A 61 5.70 1.87 23.98
CA LEU A 61 5.51 0.70 23.13
C LEU A 61 6.85 0.06 22.78
N LYS A 62 6.82 -1.25 22.60
CA LYS A 62 7.94 -2.01 22.07
C LYS A 62 7.66 -2.36 20.61
N GLU A 63 8.71 -2.31 19.79
CA GLU A 63 8.63 -2.83 18.45
C GLU A 63 8.22 -4.30 18.46
N PRO A 64 7.27 -4.74 17.62
CA PRO A 64 6.85 -6.13 17.60
C PRO A 64 7.98 -7.05 17.15
N ASN A 65 8.00 -8.27 17.66
CA ASN A 65 9.02 -9.27 17.37
C ASN A 65 8.42 -10.66 17.00
N TRP A 66 7.12 -10.71 16.76
CA TRP A 66 6.39 -11.96 16.45
C TRP A 66 6.36 -12.28 14.94
N GLN A 67 6.70 -11.31 14.09
CA GLN A 67 6.75 -11.49 12.64
C GLN A 67 7.86 -12.46 12.22
N LYS A 68 7.66 -13.09 11.05
CA LYS A 68 8.61 -14.05 10.50
C LYS A 68 9.88 -13.37 9.95
N PRO A 69 9.79 -12.25 9.20
CA PRO A 69 10.95 -11.56 8.65
C PRO A 69 11.99 -11.17 9.71
N LYS A 70 13.25 -11.33 9.34
CA LYS A 70 14.40 -10.93 10.16
C LYS A 70 15.11 -9.76 9.49
N TYR A 71 15.31 -8.69 10.23
CA TYR A 71 15.99 -7.49 9.75
C TYR A 71 16.82 -6.85 10.89
N PRO A 72 17.86 -6.09 10.57
CA PRO A 72 18.63 -5.34 11.56
C PRO A 72 17.75 -4.35 12.32
N LYS A 73 18.09 -4.09 13.57
CA LYS A 73 17.37 -3.09 14.39
C LYS A 73 17.40 -1.73 13.70
N ILE A 74 16.24 -1.12 13.57
CA ILE A 74 16.11 0.23 12.99
C ILE A 74 16.62 1.26 13.98
N ASP A 75 17.51 2.15 13.51
CA ASP A 75 17.95 3.31 14.27
C ASP A 75 17.06 4.52 13.99
N TYR A 76 16.00 4.66 14.79
CA TYR A 76 15.04 5.76 14.68
C TYR A 76 15.65 7.14 14.95
N GLN A 77 16.86 7.23 15.54
CA GLN A 77 17.54 8.49 15.78
C GLN A 77 18.41 8.91 14.61
N ASN A 78 18.68 8.01 13.67
CA ASN A 78 19.46 8.31 12.45
C ASN A 78 18.58 8.49 11.20
N LEU A 79 17.29 8.78 11.36
CA LEU A 79 16.35 9.01 10.25
C LEU A 79 15.91 10.49 10.19
N TYR A 80 15.70 10.96 8.96
CA TYR A 80 14.96 12.20 8.70
C TYR A 80 13.46 11.89 8.65
N TYR A 81 12.66 12.61 9.43
CA TYR A 81 11.21 12.46 9.50
C TYR A 81 10.44 13.44 8.61
N TYR A 82 11.16 14.34 7.96
CA TYR A 82 10.61 15.28 6.98
C TYR A 82 11.68 15.62 5.94
N SER A 83 11.28 15.55 4.67
CA SER A 83 12.02 16.01 3.52
C SER A 83 11.04 16.56 2.48
N ALA A 84 11.33 17.73 1.91
CA ALA A 84 10.49 18.31 0.86
C ALA A 84 11.34 19.06 -0.15
N PRO A 85 10.98 19.07 -1.45
CA PRO A 85 11.61 19.93 -2.43
C PRO A 85 11.50 21.40 -2.04
N LYS A 86 12.54 22.21 -2.22
CA LYS A 86 12.48 23.66 -1.95
C LYS A 86 11.41 24.37 -2.81
N SER A 87 11.20 23.88 -4.03
CA SER A 87 10.16 24.39 -4.95
C SER A 87 8.74 24.22 -4.43
N SER A 88 8.52 23.38 -3.42
CA SER A 88 7.18 23.16 -2.80
C SER A 88 6.74 24.24 -1.81
N GLU A 89 7.56 25.25 -1.53
CA GLU A 89 7.18 26.37 -0.65
C GLU A 89 5.97 27.17 -1.19
N ASN A 90 5.85 27.25 -2.53
CA ASN A 90 4.68 27.79 -3.20
C ASN A 90 3.88 26.65 -3.83
N LYS A 91 2.71 26.32 -3.27
CA LYS A 91 1.86 25.27 -3.82
C LYS A 91 1.44 25.63 -5.26
N PRO A 92 1.78 24.84 -6.27
CA PRO A 92 1.39 25.08 -7.64
C PRO A 92 -0.14 25.00 -7.77
N LYS A 93 -0.71 25.90 -8.56
CA LYS A 93 -2.15 25.93 -8.86
C LYS A 93 -2.50 25.11 -10.09
N SER A 94 -1.52 24.84 -10.93
CA SER A 94 -1.65 24.02 -12.16
C SER A 94 -0.40 23.18 -12.36
N LEU A 95 -0.48 22.17 -13.22
CA LEU A 95 0.69 21.34 -13.60
C LEU A 95 1.80 22.14 -14.28
N ASP A 96 1.47 23.29 -14.92
CA ASP A 96 2.46 24.14 -15.59
C ASP A 96 3.33 24.93 -14.60
N GLU A 97 2.89 25.05 -13.35
CA GLU A 97 3.64 25.69 -12.26
C GLU A 97 4.51 24.69 -11.47
N VAL A 98 4.37 23.38 -11.74
CA VAL A 98 5.16 22.33 -11.10
C VAL A 98 6.59 22.34 -11.65
N ASP A 99 7.58 22.13 -10.76
CA ASP A 99 8.98 22.00 -11.17
C ASP A 99 9.14 20.98 -12.32
N PRO A 100 9.70 21.38 -13.47
CA PRO A 100 9.86 20.50 -14.63
C PRO A 100 10.58 19.17 -14.31
N LYS A 101 11.53 19.18 -13.37
CA LYS A 101 12.25 17.98 -12.92
C LYS A 101 11.32 16.98 -12.22
N LEU A 102 10.32 17.46 -11.47
CA LEU A 102 9.31 16.60 -10.86
C LEU A 102 8.41 15.99 -11.93
N ILE A 103 7.95 16.78 -12.89
CA ILE A 103 7.13 16.27 -14.02
C ILE A 103 7.92 15.21 -14.79
N GLU A 104 9.20 15.49 -15.11
CA GLU A 104 10.08 14.52 -15.78
C GLU A 104 10.24 13.23 -14.98
N THR A 105 10.37 13.34 -13.66
CA THR A 105 10.45 12.18 -12.76
C THR A 105 9.22 11.29 -12.90
N TYR A 106 8.02 11.86 -12.82
CA TYR A 106 6.78 11.08 -12.98
C TYR A 106 6.63 10.52 -14.39
N ASN A 107 7.01 11.24 -15.43
CA ASN A 107 7.03 10.73 -16.80
C ASN A 107 7.98 9.52 -16.96
N LYS A 108 9.18 9.57 -16.37
CA LYS A 108 10.12 8.43 -16.36
C LYS A 108 9.55 7.21 -15.62
N LEU A 109 8.72 7.43 -14.61
CA LEU A 109 7.99 6.38 -13.90
C LEU A 109 6.82 5.80 -14.71
N GLY A 110 6.52 6.36 -15.88
CA GLY A 110 5.36 5.99 -16.71
C GLY A 110 4.06 6.65 -16.25
N ILE A 111 4.15 7.63 -15.34
CA ILE A 111 3.01 8.37 -14.80
C ILE A 111 2.97 9.73 -15.49
N SER A 112 2.40 9.78 -16.69
CA SER A 112 2.25 11.05 -17.40
C SER A 112 1.12 11.87 -16.81
N LEU A 113 1.45 12.77 -15.87
CA LEU A 113 0.48 13.67 -15.24
C LEU A 113 -0.30 14.50 -16.29
N LYS A 114 0.38 14.96 -17.35
CA LYS A 114 -0.25 15.74 -18.43
C LYS A 114 -1.13 14.90 -19.36
N GLU A 115 -0.79 13.64 -19.58
CA GLU A 115 -1.62 12.72 -20.39
C GLU A 115 -2.83 12.26 -19.62
N GLN A 116 -2.68 11.98 -18.34
CA GLN A 116 -3.79 11.60 -17.47
C GLN A 116 -4.80 12.73 -17.28
N GLU A 117 -4.35 13.99 -17.29
CA GLU A 117 -5.24 15.14 -17.33
C GLU A 117 -6.09 15.21 -18.63
N LYS A 118 -5.55 14.71 -19.77
CA LYS A 118 -6.21 14.75 -21.07
C LYS A 118 -7.00 13.49 -21.41
N LEU A 119 -6.53 12.32 -20.99
CA LEU A 119 -7.00 11.01 -21.45
C LEU A 119 -8.07 10.36 -20.60
N SER A 120 -8.51 11.00 -19.50
CA SER A 120 -9.75 10.53 -18.99
C SER A 120 -9.87 9.71 -17.73
N GLY A 121 -10.74 10.04 -16.94
CA GLY A 121 -11.35 9.14 -16.00
C GLY A 121 -10.50 8.75 -14.77
N VAL A 122 -9.29 9.30 -14.62
CA VAL A 122 -8.44 9.11 -13.42
C VAL A 122 -8.00 10.46 -12.87
N ALA A 123 -8.35 10.76 -11.62
CA ALA A 123 -7.80 11.90 -10.89
C ALA A 123 -6.56 11.46 -10.11
N VAL A 124 -5.48 12.20 -10.24
CA VAL A 124 -4.17 11.84 -9.68
C VAL A 124 -3.70 12.87 -8.68
N ASP A 125 -3.19 12.40 -7.54
CA ASP A 125 -2.38 13.17 -6.59
C ASP A 125 -0.95 12.60 -6.60
N ALA A 126 0.05 13.46 -6.78
CA ALA A 126 1.45 13.07 -6.82
C ALA A 126 2.16 13.55 -5.56
N ILE A 127 2.72 12.63 -4.78
CA ILE A 127 3.42 12.91 -3.54
C ILE A 127 4.90 12.57 -3.70
N PHE A 128 5.75 13.57 -3.46
CA PHE A 128 7.20 13.45 -3.52
C PHE A 128 7.79 13.70 -2.13
N ASP A 129 8.45 12.68 -1.58
CA ASP A 129 8.88 12.65 -0.18
C ASP A 129 7.74 13.02 0.79
N SER A 130 7.80 14.17 1.45
CA SER A 130 6.87 14.58 2.50
C SER A 130 5.76 15.53 2.04
N VAL A 131 5.60 15.79 0.74
CA VAL A 131 4.63 16.80 0.24
C VAL A 131 3.92 16.36 -1.04
N SER A 132 2.64 16.75 -1.16
CA SER A 132 1.93 16.68 -2.43
C SER A 132 2.41 17.79 -3.34
N VAL A 133 2.77 17.43 -4.57
CA VAL A 133 3.33 18.34 -5.57
C VAL A 133 2.37 18.65 -6.71
N ALA A 134 1.35 17.82 -6.93
CA ALA A 134 0.32 18.05 -7.95
C ALA A 134 -0.96 17.26 -7.66
N THR A 135 -2.13 17.87 -7.86
CA THR A 135 -3.44 17.19 -7.82
C THR A 135 -4.25 17.59 -9.04
N THR A 136 -4.76 16.60 -9.80
CA THR A 136 -5.54 16.82 -11.03
C THR A 136 -7.05 16.71 -10.79
N PHE A 137 -7.87 17.24 -11.73
CA PHE A 137 -9.35 17.16 -11.74
C PHE A 137 -10.08 17.64 -10.47
N LYS A 138 -9.44 18.45 -9.65
CA LYS A 138 -10.01 18.93 -8.37
C LYS A 138 -11.35 19.63 -8.57
N ASP A 139 -11.50 20.47 -9.60
CA ASP A 139 -12.73 21.23 -9.85
C ASP A 139 -13.90 20.32 -10.23
N LYS A 140 -13.70 19.36 -11.14
CA LYS A 140 -14.74 18.40 -11.54
C LYS A 140 -15.24 17.53 -10.39
N LEU A 141 -14.36 17.18 -9.46
CA LEU A 141 -14.72 16.44 -8.25
C LEU A 141 -15.51 17.33 -7.28
N THR A 142 -15.07 18.58 -7.11
CA THR A 142 -15.71 19.57 -6.24
C THR A 142 -17.13 19.90 -6.69
N GLU A 143 -17.43 19.97 -8.00
CA GLU A 143 -18.79 20.13 -8.55
C GLU A 143 -19.77 19.07 -8.05
N LYS A 144 -19.28 17.86 -7.76
CA LYS A 144 -20.07 16.76 -7.19
C LYS A 144 -20.01 16.71 -5.65
N GLY A 145 -19.37 17.70 -5.02
CA GLY A 145 -19.13 17.72 -3.60
C GLY A 145 -18.09 16.72 -3.09
N ILE A 146 -17.36 16.06 -4.01
CA ILE A 146 -16.28 15.12 -3.67
C ILE A 146 -15.06 15.92 -3.21
N ILE A 147 -14.49 15.53 -2.08
CA ILE A 147 -13.22 16.06 -1.61
C ILE A 147 -12.14 15.03 -1.93
N PHE A 148 -11.15 15.44 -2.72
CA PHE A 148 -9.92 14.71 -2.97
C PHE A 148 -8.75 15.69 -2.88
N CYS A 149 -7.98 15.59 -1.83
CA CYS A 149 -6.87 16.50 -1.57
C CYS A 149 -5.84 15.84 -0.63
N PRO A 150 -4.63 16.43 -0.50
CA PRO A 150 -3.67 16.01 0.51
C PRO A 150 -4.27 16.08 1.93
N ILE A 151 -3.92 15.12 2.80
CA ILE A 151 -4.42 15.12 4.19
C ILE A 151 -4.02 16.40 4.93
N SER A 152 -2.86 16.98 4.63
CA SER A 152 -2.40 18.24 5.20
C SER A 152 -3.32 19.43 4.84
N GLU A 153 -3.90 19.41 3.65
CA GLU A 153 -4.91 20.41 3.23
C GLU A 153 -6.25 20.14 3.93
N ALA A 154 -6.66 18.88 4.03
CA ALA A 154 -7.91 18.51 4.70
C ALA A 154 -7.93 18.88 6.18
N ILE A 155 -6.81 18.74 6.89
CA ILE A 155 -6.65 19.15 8.30
C ILE A 155 -6.97 20.63 8.47
N GLN A 156 -6.62 21.48 7.50
CA GLN A 156 -6.85 22.93 7.54
C GLN A 156 -8.25 23.32 7.06
N LYS A 157 -8.71 22.73 5.92
CA LYS A 157 -9.94 23.15 5.24
C LYS A 157 -11.19 22.37 5.66
N HIS A 158 -11.02 21.14 6.14
CA HIS A 158 -12.11 20.23 6.53
C HIS A 158 -11.91 19.64 7.93
N PRO A 159 -11.57 20.47 8.95
CA PRO A 159 -11.17 19.99 10.28
C PRO A 159 -12.23 19.13 10.96
N ASP A 160 -13.52 19.38 10.74
CA ASP A 160 -14.61 18.64 11.38
C ASP A 160 -14.68 17.20 10.87
N LEU A 161 -14.52 16.98 9.56
CA LEU A 161 -14.46 15.66 8.97
C LEU A 161 -13.22 14.92 9.45
N VAL A 162 -12.05 15.59 9.44
CA VAL A 162 -10.81 14.96 9.88
C VAL A 162 -10.89 14.60 11.36
N LYS A 163 -11.34 15.50 12.25
CA LYS A 163 -11.51 15.20 13.68
C LYS A 163 -12.45 14.03 13.95
N LYS A 164 -13.52 13.91 13.16
CA LYS A 164 -14.51 12.85 13.31
C LYS A 164 -13.96 11.46 12.93
N TYR A 165 -13.10 11.39 11.92
CA TYR A 165 -12.73 10.11 11.32
C TYR A 165 -11.27 9.71 11.50
N LEU A 166 -10.32 10.66 11.58
CA LEU A 166 -8.90 10.37 11.77
C LEU A 166 -8.67 9.61 13.09
N GLY A 167 -7.99 8.47 13.00
CA GLY A 167 -7.74 7.62 14.16
C GLY A 167 -8.97 6.84 14.65
N SER A 168 -10.10 6.91 13.95
CA SER A 168 -11.32 6.21 14.33
C SER A 168 -11.32 4.72 13.94
N VAL A 169 -10.43 4.33 13.04
CA VAL A 169 -10.22 2.94 12.60
C VAL A 169 -8.82 2.45 12.96
N ILE A 170 -7.82 3.34 12.87
CA ILE A 170 -6.46 3.09 13.37
C ILE A 170 -6.18 4.06 14.53
N PRO A 171 -6.55 3.70 15.76
CA PRO A 171 -6.29 4.58 16.91
C PRO A 171 -4.79 4.71 17.18
N ILE A 172 -4.38 5.80 17.83
CA ILE A 172 -2.99 6.00 18.27
C ILE A 172 -2.47 4.92 19.24
N THR A 173 -3.31 3.98 19.63
CA THR A 173 -3.01 2.85 20.53
C THR A 173 -2.95 1.52 19.81
N ASP A 174 -3.04 1.47 18.46
CA ASP A 174 -3.09 0.20 17.71
C ASP A 174 -1.80 -0.61 17.92
N HIS A 175 -0.71 -0.25 17.29
CA HIS A 175 0.60 -0.89 17.49
C HIS A 175 1.74 0.09 17.18
N TYR A 176 2.99 -0.33 17.42
CA TYR A 176 4.19 0.52 17.34
C TYR A 176 4.27 1.37 16.05
N PHE A 177 4.22 0.75 14.86
CA PHE A 177 4.35 1.49 13.59
C PHE A 177 3.15 2.37 13.27
N ALA A 178 1.95 1.96 13.66
CA ALA A 178 0.75 2.80 13.52
C ALA A 178 0.81 4.03 14.43
N THR A 179 1.33 3.86 15.63
CA THR A 179 1.53 4.95 16.60
C THR A 179 2.68 5.86 16.16
N LEU A 180 3.79 5.30 15.63
CA LEU A 180 4.89 6.06 15.04
C LEU A 180 4.38 6.93 13.88
N ASN A 181 3.66 6.33 12.92
CA ASN A 181 3.04 7.08 11.84
C ASN A 181 2.15 8.20 12.37
N SER A 182 1.32 7.93 13.37
CA SER A 182 0.44 8.92 13.97
C SER A 182 1.19 10.14 14.52
N ALA A 183 2.39 9.95 15.07
CA ALA A 183 3.21 11.05 15.57
C ALA A 183 3.86 11.89 14.47
N VAL A 184 4.29 11.25 13.36
CA VAL A 184 5.20 11.88 12.39
C VAL A 184 4.71 11.90 10.94
N PHE A 185 3.50 11.43 10.60
CA PHE A 185 3.04 11.44 9.21
C PHE A 185 3.11 12.84 8.61
N THR A 186 3.48 12.91 7.34
CA THR A 186 3.75 14.19 6.67
C THR A 186 2.69 14.57 5.67
N ASP A 187 2.31 13.64 4.80
CA ASP A 187 1.19 13.81 3.89
C ASP A 187 0.53 12.45 3.58
N GLY A 188 -0.34 12.43 2.61
CA GLY A 188 -1.16 11.31 2.18
C GLY A 188 -2.48 11.83 1.64
N SER A 189 -3.43 10.95 1.37
CA SER A 189 -4.67 11.34 0.71
C SER A 189 -5.84 11.47 1.69
N PHE A 190 -6.64 12.49 1.50
CA PHE A 190 -7.96 12.62 2.10
C PHE A 190 -9.02 12.55 1.01
N VAL A 191 -9.97 11.62 1.18
CA VAL A 191 -11.10 11.44 0.26
C VAL A 191 -12.40 11.41 1.05
N TYR A 192 -13.36 12.23 0.65
CA TYR A 192 -14.74 12.17 1.13
C TYR A 192 -15.70 12.14 -0.05
N ILE A 193 -16.52 11.10 -0.11
CA ILE A 193 -17.57 10.96 -1.12
C ILE A 193 -18.91 11.23 -0.45
N PRO A 194 -19.66 12.26 -0.89
CA PRO A 194 -20.94 12.62 -0.29
C PRO A 194 -21.99 11.54 -0.49
N GLN A 195 -23.04 11.60 0.33
CA GLN A 195 -24.18 10.70 0.28
C GLN A 195 -24.77 10.57 -1.13
N GLY A 196 -24.96 9.34 -1.60
CA GLY A 196 -25.59 9.01 -2.88
C GLY A 196 -24.72 9.29 -4.10
N VAL A 197 -23.49 9.76 -3.92
CA VAL A 197 -22.59 10.07 -5.04
C VAL A 197 -21.75 8.86 -5.41
N ARG A 198 -21.77 8.49 -6.67
CA ARG A 198 -20.77 7.57 -7.27
C ARG A 198 -19.66 8.40 -7.87
N CYS A 199 -18.43 8.17 -7.41
CA CYS A 199 -17.27 8.86 -7.96
C CYS A 199 -17.17 8.58 -9.46
N PRO A 200 -17.13 9.62 -10.32
CA PRO A 200 -17.24 9.44 -11.76
C PRO A 200 -15.94 8.91 -12.41
N MET A 201 -14.86 8.85 -11.66
CA MET A 201 -13.54 8.46 -12.13
C MET A 201 -12.77 7.72 -11.05
N GLU A 202 -11.73 6.99 -11.45
CA GLU A 202 -10.76 6.42 -10.50
C GLU A 202 -9.99 7.55 -9.84
N LEU A 203 -9.76 7.43 -8.53
CA LEU A 203 -8.84 8.30 -7.81
C LEU A 203 -7.51 7.58 -7.65
N SER A 204 -6.41 8.27 -7.82
CA SER A 204 -5.08 7.65 -7.71
C SER A 204 -4.10 8.55 -6.98
N THR A 205 -3.25 7.97 -6.15
CA THR A 205 -2.13 8.67 -5.55
C THR A 205 -0.84 7.90 -5.78
N TYR A 206 0.19 8.63 -6.23
CA TYR A 206 1.52 8.08 -6.45
C TYR A 206 2.51 8.66 -5.46
N PHE A 207 3.17 7.79 -4.73
CA PHE A 207 4.21 8.13 -3.76
C PHE A 207 5.58 7.82 -4.32
N ARG A 208 6.47 8.81 -4.27
CA ARG A 208 7.89 8.67 -4.62
C ARG A 208 8.76 9.07 -3.45
N ILE A 209 9.49 8.12 -2.87
CA ILE A 209 10.60 8.42 -1.98
C ILE A 209 11.79 8.79 -2.86
N ASN A 210 12.46 9.91 -2.58
CA ASN A 210 13.64 10.33 -3.34
C ASN A 210 14.83 10.65 -2.44
N ALA A 211 14.61 11.25 -1.27
CA ALA A 211 15.66 11.64 -0.36
C ALA A 211 16.31 10.45 0.36
N SER A 212 17.64 10.48 0.52
CA SER A 212 18.40 9.47 1.29
C SER A 212 18.16 9.61 2.79
N GLU A 213 18.29 8.50 3.53
CA GLU A 213 18.15 8.40 4.99
C GLU A 213 16.82 8.94 5.53
N THR A 214 15.80 9.07 4.64
CA THR A 214 14.49 9.60 4.99
C THR A 214 13.51 8.47 5.18
N GLY A 215 12.79 8.48 6.30
CA GLY A 215 11.61 7.67 6.47
C GLY A 215 10.42 8.29 5.73
N GLN A 216 9.57 7.47 5.12
CA GLN A 216 8.32 7.89 4.50
C GLN A 216 7.16 7.50 5.40
N PHE A 217 6.36 8.51 5.79
CA PHE A 217 5.26 8.34 6.74
C PHE A 217 3.98 8.95 6.16
N GLU A 218 3.18 8.12 5.53
CA GLU A 218 1.96 8.54 4.83
C GLU A 218 0.71 8.22 5.64
N ARG A 219 -0.30 9.09 5.53
CA ARG A 219 -1.61 8.83 6.14
C ARG A 219 -2.73 9.08 5.17
N THR A 220 -3.44 8.02 4.80
CA THR A 220 -4.60 8.09 3.91
C THR A 220 -5.89 7.86 4.69
N LEU A 221 -6.89 8.71 4.47
CA LEU A 221 -8.21 8.61 5.06
C LEU A 221 -9.28 8.72 3.97
N ILE A 222 -10.06 7.65 3.78
CA ILE A 222 -11.14 7.61 2.78
C ILE A 222 -12.47 7.35 3.48
N ILE A 223 -13.43 8.23 3.25
CA ILE A 223 -14.79 8.14 3.80
C ILE A 223 -15.78 8.08 2.65
N ALA A 224 -16.52 6.99 2.55
CA ALA A 224 -17.68 6.85 1.66
C ALA A 224 -18.96 7.01 2.48
N ASP A 225 -19.70 8.11 2.25
CA ASP A 225 -20.96 8.37 2.92
C ASP A 225 -22.08 7.47 2.36
N LYS A 226 -23.26 7.51 2.91
CA LYS A 226 -24.39 6.59 2.59
C LYS A 226 -24.67 6.51 1.10
N GLY A 227 -24.72 5.29 0.57
CA GLY A 227 -25.03 5.02 -0.84
C GLY A 227 -23.98 5.52 -1.82
N SER A 228 -22.78 5.83 -1.36
CA SER A 228 -21.69 6.34 -2.22
C SER A 228 -20.76 5.23 -2.69
N TYR A 229 -19.98 5.53 -3.73
CA TYR A 229 -18.98 4.62 -4.31
C TYR A 229 -17.70 5.35 -4.65
N VAL A 230 -16.57 4.72 -4.36
CA VAL A 230 -15.25 5.17 -4.80
C VAL A 230 -14.35 3.98 -5.12
N SER A 231 -13.56 4.12 -6.19
CA SER A 231 -12.40 3.30 -6.47
C SER A 231 -11.15 4.16 -6.35
N TYR A 232 -10.20 3.68 -5.57
CA TYR A 232 -8.96 4.40 -5.26
C TYR A 232 -7.75 3.48 -5.45
N LEU A 233 -6.72 4.00 -6.09
CA LEU A 233 -5.47 3.31 -6.31
C LEU A 233 -4.29 4.05 -5.69
N GLU A 234 -3.39 3.29 -5.08
CA GLU A 234 -2.11 3.75 -4.54
C GLU A 234 -0.96 3.09 -5.28
N GLY A 235 -0.08 3.90 -5.86
CA GLY A 235 1.18 3.46 -6.44
C GLY A 235 2.36 4.00 -5.63
N CYS A 236 3.37 3.15 -5.38
CA CYS A 236 4.55 3.54 -4.59
C CYS A 236 5.83 3.08 -5.25
N THR A 237 6.84 3.96 -5.28
CA THR A 237 8.17 3.65 -5.81
C THR A 237 9.28 4.30 -4.99
N ALA A 238 10.49 3.72 -5.03
CA ALA A 238 11.69 4.30 -4.44
C ALA A 238 12.91 4.09 -5.35
N PRO A 239 13.96 4.95 -5.28
CA PRO A 239 15.21 4.74 -5.99
C PRO A 239 16.02 3.60 -5.39
N MET A 240 16.99 3.11 -6.15
CA MET A 240 18.01 2.16 -5.69
C MET A 240 18.97 2.85 -4.72
N ARG A 241 19.20 2.25 -3.55
CA ARG A 241 20.15 2.73 -2.53
C ARG A 241 20.75 1.59 -1.75
N ASP A 242 22.02 1.72 -1.35
CA ASP A 242 22.74 0.74 -0.51
C ASP A 242 22.31 0.76 0.96
N GLU A 243 21.42 1.66 1.34
CA GLU A 243 20.84 1.79 2.68
C GLU A 243 19.43 1.27 2.76
N ASN A 244 19.03 0.84 3.96
CA ASN A 244 17.63 0.50 4.21
C ASN A 244 16.83 1.76 4.52
N GLN A 245 15.68 1.91 3.88
CA GLN A 245 14.74 3.01 4.11
C GLN A 245 13.44 2.51 4.70
N LEU A 246 12.93 3.21 5.72
CA LEU A 246 11.68 2.87 6.37
C LEU A 246 10.50 3.56 5.68
N HIS A 247 9.56 2.76 5.19
CA HIS A 247 8.23 3.20 4.81
C HIS A 247 7.20 2.69 5.82
N ALA A 248 6.54 3.59 6.53
CA ALA A 248 5.51 3.24 7.51
C ALA A 248 4.25 4.08 7.28
N ALA A 249 3.25 3.50 6.61
CA ALA A 249 2.02 4.16 6.24
C ALA A 249 0.81 3.66 7.04
N ASN A 250 -0.18 4.54 7.22
CA ASN A 250 -1.49 4.20 7.77
C ASN A 250 -2.60 4.53 6.77
N VAL A 251 -3.51 3.60 6.53
CA VAL A 251 -4.69 3.78 5.66
C VAL A 251 -5.96 3.44 6.43
N GLU A 252 -6.86 4.39 6.54
CA GLU A 252 -8.16 4.24 7.19
C GLU A 252 -9.29 4.38 6.16
N LEU A 253 -10.15 3.35 6.06
CA LEU A 253 -11.35 3.38 5.23
C LEU A 253 -12.60 3.31 6.11
N VAL A 254 -13.58 4.15 5.80
CA VAL A 254 -14.88 4.15 6.47
C VAL A 254 -16.00 4.10 5.44
N ALA A 255 -16.75 3.01 5.42
CA ALA A 255 -17.93 2.85 4.57
C ALA A 255 -19.20 2.89 5.43
N LEU A 256 -20.11 3.83 5.12
CA LEU A 256 -21.41 3.98 5.77
C LEU A 256 -22.49 3.13 5.07
N ASP A 257 -23.78 3.30 5.39
CA ASP A 257 -24.86 2.48 4.85
C ASP A 257 -24.84 2.46 3.32
N ASP A 258 -24.92 1.26 2.72
CA ASP A 258 -24.96 1.04 1.27
C ASP A 258 -23.75 1.62 0.51
N ALA A 259 -22.66 1.98 1.21
CA ALA A 259 -21.46 2.56 0.61
C ALA A 259 -20.46 1.47 0.20
N GLU A 260 -19.70 1.73 -0.87
CA GLU A 260 -18.67 0.81 -1.37
C GLU A 260 -17.35 1.54 -1.60
N ILE A 261 -16.26 0.96 -1.08
CA ILE A 261 -14.88 1.41 -1.31
C ILE A 261 -14.10 0.26 -1.94
N LYS A 262 -13.55 0.48 -3.14
CA LYS A 262 -12.50 -0.35 -3.73
C LYS A 262 -11.16 0.35 -3.50
N TYR A 263 -10.24 -0.32 -2.83
CA TYR A 263 -8.90 0.20 -2.59
C TYR A 263 -7.86 -0.74 -3.17
N SER A 264 -7.10 -0.25 -4.13
CA SER A 264 -6.07 -1.02 -4.81
C SER A 264 -4.68 -0.45 -4.51
N THR A 265 -3.67 -1.32 -4.38
CA THR A 265 -2.27 -0.91 -4.33
C THR A 265 -1.44 -1.71 -5.31
N VAL A 266 -0.57 -1.01 -6.03
CA VAL A 266 0.52 -1.61 -6.79
C VAL A 266 1.82 -1.01 -6.26
N GLN A 267 2.60 -1.83 -5.57
CA GLN A 267 3.84 -1.39 -4.93
C GLN A 267 5.05 -2.00 -5.64
N ASN A 268 5.96 -1.13 -6.03
CA ASN A 268 7.20 -1.48 -6.68
C ASN A 268 8.36 -0.74 -5.99
N TRP A 269 8.80 -1.31 -4.89
CA TRP A 269 9.90 -0.79 -4.10
C TRP A 269 11.26 -1.35 -4.56
N TYR A 270 12.34 -0.75 -4.12
CA TYR A 270 13.68 -1.30 -4.31
C TYR A 270 13.94 -2.45 -3.31
N PRO A 271 14.31 -3.65 -3.81
CA PRO A 271 14.45 -4.85 -2.97
C PRO A 271 15.76 -4.97 -2.18
N GLY A 272 16.72 -4.10 -2.43
CA GLY A 272 18.11 -4.31 -2.10
C GLY A 272 18.90 -4.90 -3.29
N ASP A 273 20.21 -5.02 -3.11
CA ASP A 273 21.09 -5.59 -4.13
C ASP A 273 21.00 -7.14 -4.17
N LYS A 274 21.80 -7.76 -5.07
CA LYS A 274 21.88 -9.22 -5.23
C LYS A 274 22.30 -9.97 -3.96
N ASP A 275 22.94 -9.31 -3.03
CA ASP A 275 23.41 -9.87 -1.76
C ASP A 275 22.43 -9.58 -0.61
N GLY A 276 21.27 -8.92 -0.91
CA GLY A 276 20.24 -8.58 0.05
C GLY A 276 20.55 -7.34 0.89
N LYS A 277 21.50 -6.49 0.44
CA LYS A 277 21.88 -5.26 1.14
C LYS A 277 21.03 -4.08 0.65
N GLY A 278 20.62 -3.22 1.56
CA GLY A 278 19.78 -2.06 1.26
C GLY A 278 18.31 -2.45 1.08
N GLY A 279 17.56 -1.58 0.42
CA GLY A 279 16.16 -1.80 0.08
C GLY A 279 15.17 -1.26 1.12
N ILE A 280 13.88 -1.34 0.77
CA ILE A 280 12.79 -0.73 1.54
C ILE A 280 12.25 -1.68 2.59
N TYR A 281 12.08 -1.16 3.82
CA TYR A 281 11.28 -1.77 4.88
C TYR A 281 9.87 -1.19 4.80
N ASN A 282 8.95 -1.98 4.27
CA ASN A 282 7.58 -1.57 3.96
C ASN A 282 6.60 -2.05 5.04
N PHE A 283 6.38 -1.22 6.05
CA PHE A 283 5.53 -1.52 7.20
C PHE A 283 4.24 -0.71 7.14
N VAL A 284 3.17 -1.33 6.63
CA VAL A 284 1.92 -0.62 6.34
C VAL A 284 0.76 -1.17 7.17
N THR A 285 0.03 -0.26 7.80
CA THR A 285 -1.19 -0.54 8.54
C THR A 285 -2.40 -0.08 7.74
N LYS A 286 -3.23 -1.01 7.29
CA LYS A 286 -4.48 -0.72 6.57
C LYS A 286 -5.67 -1.25 7.35
N ARG A 287 -6.67 -0.41 7.63
CA ARG A 287 -7.88 -0.79 8.35
C ARG A 287 -9.11 -0.23 7.65
N GLY A 288 -10.07 -1.10 7.37
CA GLY A 288 -11.37 -0.73 6.84
C GLY A 288 -12.49 -1.02 7.84
N ALA A 289 -13.39 -0.08 8.05
CA ALA A 289 -14.58 -0.24 8.86
C ALA A 289 -15.84 -0.14 7.99
N CYS A 290 -16.50 -1.28 7.78
CA CYS A 290 -17.84 -1.36 7.20
C CYS A 290 -18.85 -1.04 8.30
N ARG A 291 -19.03 0.26 8.59
CA ARG A 291 -19.89 0.74 9.69
C ARG A 291 -21.36 0.64 9.38
N GLY A 292 -21.72 0.81 8.11
CA GLY A 292 -23.09 0.85 7.68
C GLY A 292 -23.63 -0.52 7.24
N LYS A 293 -24.97 -0.64 7.20
CA LYS A 293 -25.67 -1.77 6.58
C LYS A 293 -25.30 -1.90 5.11
N ASN A 294 -25.17 -3.12 4.60
CA ASN A 294 -24.86 -3.43 3.19
C ASN A 294 -23.57 -2.76 2.69
N SER A 295 -22.74 -2.20 3.56
CA SER A 295 -21.49 -1.56 3.15
C SER A 295 -20.47 -2.58 2.67
N LYS A 296 -19.57 -2.14 1.78
CA LYS A 296 -18.58 -3.03 1.19
C LYS A 296 -17.20 -2.35 1.15
N ILE A 297 -16.16 -3.08 1.55
CA ILE A 297 -14.77 -2.68 1.35
C ILE A 297 -14.03 -3.84 0.67
N SER A 298 -13.40 -3.54 -0.48
CA SER A 298 -12.54 -4.46 -1.20
C SER A 298 -11.12 -3.94 -1.21
N TRP A 299 -10.17 -4.76 -0.75
CA TRP A 299 -8.74 -4.53 -0.85
C TRP A 299 -8.16 -5.37 -1.98
N THR A 300 -7.44 -4.74 -2.91
CA THR A 300 -6.62 -5.44 -3.89
C THR A 300 -5.19 -4.96 -3.76
N GLN A 301 -4.23 -5.87 -3.62
CA GLN A 301 -2.83 -5.47 -3.49
C GLN A 301 -1.89 -6.35 -4.32
N VAL A 302 -0.92 -5.70 -4.95
CA VAL A 302 0.21 -6.32 -5.62
C VAL A 302 1.47 -5.78 -4.94
N GLU A 303 2.14 -6.65 -4.20
CA GLU A 303 3.34 -6.33 -3.42
C GLU A 303 4.55 -6.91 -4.09
N THR A 304 5.42 -6.04 -4.57
CA THR A 304 6.71 -6.42 -5.15
C THR A 304 7.82 -5.50 -4.66
N GLY A 305 9.03 -5.99 -4.68
CA GLY A 305 10.24 -5.19 -4.62
C GLY A 305 10.69 -4.72 -3.24
N SER A 306 9.97 -4.88 -2.15
CA SER A 306 10.50 -4.51 -0.83
C SER A 306 11.52 -5.52 -0.32
N ALA A 307 12.59 -5.07 0.36
CA ALA A 307 13.48 -5.98 1.09
C ALA A 307 12.70 -6.71 2.20
N ILE A 308 11.91 -5.95 2.96
CA ILE A 308 11.01 -6.48 3.99
C ILE A 308 9.61 -5.90 3.78
N THR A 309 8.61 -6.77 3.64
CA THR A 309 7.20 -6.37 3.63
C THR A 309 6.49 -6.87 4.87
N TRP A 310 5.80 -5.96 5.57
CA TRP A 310 4.98 -6.30 6.72
C TRP A 310 3.65 -5.54 6.64
N LYS A 311 2.58 -6.24 6.22
CA LYS A 311 1.34 -5.58 5.82
C LYS A 311 0.11 -6.48 5.99
N TYR A 312 -0.84 -6.02 6.81
CA TYR A 312 -2.07 -6.75 7.10
C TYR A 312 -3.30 -5.85 6.99
N PRO A 313 -3.88 -5.66 5.79
CA PRO A 313 -5.17 -5.00 5.64
C PRO A 313 -6.25 -5.68 6.47
N SER A 314 -7.21 -4.94 6.97
CA SER A 314 -8.33 -5.51 7.71
C SER A 314 -9.67 -4.92 7.30
N CYS A 315 -10.74 -5.73 7.44
CA CYS A 315 -12.11 -5.26 7.39
C CYS A 315 -12.82 -5.61 8.71
N ILE A 316 -13.39 -4.57 9.34
CA ILE A 316 -14.28 -4.72 10.49
C ILE A 316 -15.71 -4.60 9.98
N LEU A 317 -16.43 -5.72 9.91
CA LEU A 317 -17.78 -5.83 9.35
C LEU A 317 -18.78 -5.56 10.47
N GLN A 318 -19.06 -4.27 10.72
CA GLN A 318 -19.92 -3.79 11.82
C GLN A 318 -21.40 -3.77 11.43
N GLY A 319 -21.70 -3.27 10.22
CA GLY A 319 -23.07 -3.20 9.71
C GLY A 319 -23.59 -4.58 9.28
N ASP A 320 -24.89 -4.81 9.46
CA ASP A 320 -25.53 -6.02 8.96
C ASP A 320 -25.41 -6.10 7.42
N ASN A 321 -25.25 -7.30 6.88
CA ASN A 321 -25.04 -7.61 5.47
C ASN A 321 -23.75 -6.98 4.88
N SER A 322 -22.83 -6.46 5.68
CA SER A 322 -21.61 -5.86 5.16
C SER A 322 -20.65 -6.91 4.58
N ILE A 323 -19.82 -6.48 3.63
CA ILE A 323 -18.96 -7.35 2.84
C ILE A 323 -17.51 -6.84 2.92
N GLY A 324 -16.58 -7.75 3.22
CA GLY A 324 -15.15 -7.49 3.17
C GLY A 324 -14.45 -8.41 2.17
N GLU A 325 -13.68 -7.85 1.25
CA GLU A 325 -12.93 -8.63 0.28
C GLU A 325 -11.44 -8.30 0.37
N PHE A 326 -10.61 -9.31 0.15
CA PHE A 326 -9.16 -9.16 0.09
C PHE A 326 -8.59 -10.03 -1.01
N TYR A 327 -7.94 -9.39 -1.95
CA TYR A 327 -7.24 -10.01 -3.07
C TYR A 327 -5.78 -9.57 -3.02
N SER A 328 -4.84 -10.51 -2.97
CA SER A 328 -3.43 -10.17 -2.87
C SER A 328 -2.52 -11.03 -3.72
N ILE A 329 -1.49 -10.39 -4.26
CA ILE A 329 -0.30 -11.00 -4.82
C ILE A 329 0.88 -10.49 -4.00
N ALA A 330 1.72 -11.42 -3.54
CA ALA A 330 2.99 -11.09 -2.90
C ALA A 330 4.11 -11.86 -3.63
N ILE A 331 5.03 -11.12 -4.26
CA ILE A 331 6.16 -11.70 -4.99
C ILE A 331 7.44 -11.37 -4.25
N THR A 332 8.20 -12.39 -3.93
CA THR A 332 9.49 -12.27 -3.26
C THR A 332 10.55 -13.04 -4.05
N ASN A 333 11.70 -12.41 -4.24
CA ASN A 333 12.85 -12.99 -4.92
C ASN A 333 14.15 -12.68 -4.15
N ASN A 334 15.26 -13.32 -4.49
CA ASN A 334 16.55 -13.14 -3.82
C ASN A 334 16.45 -13.32 -2.30
N TYR A 335 16.70 -12.28 -1.52
CA TYR A 335 16.66 -12.28 -0.04
C TYR A 335 15.45 -11.54 0.54
N GLN A 336 14.47 -11.21 -0.30
CA GLN A 336 13.26 -10.52 0.16
C GLN A 336 12.47 -11.39 1.15
N GLN A 337 11.87 -10.74 2.13
CA GLN A 337 11.02 -11.39 3.11
C GLN A 337 9.68 -10.65 3.20
N ALA A 338 8.59 -11.37 3.01
CA ALA A 338 7.25 -10.83 3.16
C ALA A 338 6.49 -11.56 4.26
N ASP A 339 5.86 -10.82 5.15
CA ASP A 339 4.86 -11.32 6.09
C ASP A 339 3.59 -10.49 5.89
N THR A 340 2.69 -11.01 5.07
CA THR A 340 1.48 -10.34 4.64
C THR A 340 0.25 -11.10 5.06
N GLY A 341 -0.92 -10.55 4.80
CA GLY A 341 -2.17 -11.23 5.08
C GLY A 341 -3.31 -10.27 5.35
N THR A 342 -4.33 -10.73 6.04
CA THR A 342 -5.50 -9.92 6.30
C THR A 342 -6.19 -10.29 7.59
N LYS A 343 -7.08 -9.40 8.06
CA LYS A 343 -7.97 -9.64 9.21
C LYS A 343 -9.41 -9.34 8.80
N MET A 344 -10.28 -10.34 8.88
CA MET A 344 -11.73 -10.19 8.67
C MET A 344 -12.45 -10.39 10.00
N ILE A 345 -13.07 -9.32 10.51
CA ILE A 345 -13.73 -9.31 11.83
C ILE A 345 -15.21 -9.09 11.63
N HIS A 346 -16.01 -10.12 11.83
CA HIS A 346 -17.46 -10.12 11.68
C HIS A 346 -18.14 -9.76 12.99
N LEU A 347 -18.86 -8.63 13.02
CA LEU A 347 -19.61 -8.14 14.18
C LEU A 347 -21.11 -8.05 13.88
N GLY A 348 -21.50 -7.63 12.68
CA GLY A 348 -22.88 -7.57 12.20
C GLY A 348 -23.40 -8.94 11.74
N LYS A 349 -24.72 -9.04 11.53
CA LYS A 349 -25.41 -10.24 11.04
C LYS A 349 -25.27 -10.35 9.52
N ASN A 350 -25.32 -11.58 8.99
CA ASN A 350 -25.29 -11.90 7.56
C ASN A 350 -24.05 -11.31 6.84
N THR A 351 -22.97 -11.06 7.56
CA THR A 351 -21.75 -10.48 7.00
C THR A 351 -20.98 -11.52 6.18
N LYS A 352 -20.30 -11.06 5.14
CA LYS A 352 -19.53 -11.93 4.25
C LYS A 352 -18.10 -11.44 4.11
N SER A 353 -17.14 -12.38 4.07
CA SER A 353 -15.78 -12.06 3.68
C SER A 353 -15.21 -13.07 2.69
N LYS A 354 -14.42 -12.56 1.74
CA LYS A 354 -13.69 -13.36 0.75
C LYS A 354 -12.21 -12.97 0.79
N ILE A 355 -11.35 -13.97 0.87
CA ILE A 355 -9.89 -13.79 0.89
C ILE A 355 -9.29 -14.67 -0.21
N ILE A 356 -8.58 -14.05 -1.15
CA ILE A 356 -7.78 -14.73 -2.18
C ILE A 356 -6.37 -14.20 -2.08
N SER A 357 -5.43 -15.03 -1.66
CA SER A 357 -4.02 -14.66 -1.50
C SER A 357 -3.14 -15.56 -2.36
N LYS A 358 -2.35 -14.97 -3.24
CA LYS A 358 -1.39 -15.64 -4.10
C LYS A 358 0.01 -15.17 -3.72
N ALA A 359 0.88 -16.12 -3.36
CA ALA A 359 2.26 -15.87 -3.00
C ALA A 359 3.22 -16.55 -3.98
N VAL A 360 4.26 -15.85 -4.40
CA VAL A 360 5.34 -16.42 -5.23
C VAL A 360 6.66 -16.16 -4.50
N SER A 361 7.43 -17.21 -4.27
CA SER A 361 8.75 -17.13 -3.66
C SER A 361 9.81 -17.75 -4.58
N ALA A 362 10.89 -17.01 -4.81
CA ALA A 362 12.02 -17.41 -5.63
C ALA A 362 13.37 -17.18 -4.92
N GLY A 363 14.44 -17.77 -5.42
CA GLY A 363 15.78 -17.58 -4.88
C GLY A 363 15.92 -18.05 -3.42
N HIS A 364 16.25 -17.16 -2.51
CA HIS A 364 16.34 -17.37 -1.05
C HIS A 364 15.23 -16.64 -0.28
N ALA A 365 14.18 -16.21 -0.97
CA ALA A 365 13.12 -15.42 -0.39
C ALA A 365 12.18 -16.22 0.49
N ASP A 366 11.57 -15.55 1.46
CA ASP A 366 10.53 -16.08 2.32
C ASP A 366 9.23 -15.29 2.18
N ASN A 367 8.12 -16.01 2.00
CA ASN A 367 6.79 -15.42 1.94
C ASN A 367 5.89 -16.04 3.01
N THR A 368 5.32 -15.22 3.85
CA THR A 368 4.41 -15.64 4.91
C THR A 368 3.04 -14.99 4.71
N TYR A 369 1.99 -15.80 4.67
CA TYR A 369 0.61 -15.34 4.78
C TYR A 369 0.10 -15.55 6.21
N ARG A 370 -0.47 -14.49 6.82
CA ARG A 370 -1.22 -14.56 8.10
C ARG A 370 -2.65 -14.13 7.91
N GLY A 371 -3.58 -15.01 8.18
CA GLY A 371 -5.02 -14.72 8.07
C GLY A 371 -5.70 -14.79 9.42
N LEU A 372 -6.37 -13.69 9.84
CA LEU A 372 -7.29 -13.71 10.96
C LEU A 372 -8.72 -13.66 10.45
N VAL A 373 -9.53 -14.63 10.79
CA VAL A 373 -10.99 -14.59 10.63
C VAL A 373 -11.62 -14.72 12.00
N ARG A 374 -12.31 -13.67 12.44
CA ARG A 374 -13.03 -13.68 13.73
C ARG A 374 -14.50 -13.43 13.48
N ILE A 375 -15.35 -14.36 13.93
CA ILE A 375 -16.80 -14.21 13.90
C ILE A 375 -17.29 -14.10 15.34
N SER A 376 -17.91 -12.97 15.67
CA SER A 376 -18.44 -12.72 17.03
C SER A 376 -19.70 -13.55 17.28
N SER A 377 -20.03 -13.77 18.56
CA SER A 377 -21.24 -14.50 18.96
C SER A 377 -22.55 -13.87 18.46
N LYS A 378 -22.54 -12.57 18.10
CA LYS A 378 -23.71 -11.83 17.60
C LYS A 378 -23.81 -11.82 16.07
N ALA A 379 -22.78 -12.25 15.36
CA ALA A 379 -22.68 -12.22 13.90
C ALA A 379 -23.37 -13.44 13.27
N ASN A 380 -24.68 -13.55 13.42
CA ASN A 380 -25.46 -14.68 12.92
C ASN A 380 -25.37 -14.76 11.38
N ASN A 381 -25.35 -16.00 10.85
CA ASN A 381 -25.36 -16.33 9.43
C ASN A 381 -24.20 -15.69 8.63
N SER A 382 -23.09 -15.40 9.29
CA SER A 382 -21.90 -14.85 8.64
C SER A 382 -21.12 -15.94 7.91
N ARG A 383 -20.44 -15.56 6.82
CA ARG A 383 -19.67 -16.48 5.99
C ARG A 383 -18.29 -15.93 5.69
N ASN A 384 -17.30 -16.80 5.75
CA ASN A 384 -15.96 -16.52 5.24
C ASN A 384 -15.54 -17.59 4.25
N TYR A 385 -14.90 -17.17 3.16
CA TYR A 385 -14.15 -18.04 2.27
C TYR A 385 -12.72 -17.51 2.18
N THR A 386 -11.74 -18.37 2.39
CA THR A 386 -10.31 -18.06 2.34
C THR A 386 -9.59 -19.07 1.45
N GLN A 387 -8.87 -18.58 0.45
CA GLN A 387 -7.96 -19.36 -0.37
C GLN A 387 -6.57 -18.73 -0.34
N CYS A 388 -5.56 -19.53 0.03
CA CYS A 388 -4.17 -19.10 0.15
C CYS A 388 -3.28 -20.04 -0.63
N ASP A 389 -2.81 -19.61 -1.80
CA ASP A 389 -1.97 -20.43 -2.66
C ASP A 389 -0.56 -19.85 -2.72
N SER A 390 0.42 -20.75 -2.63
CA SER A 390 1.84 -20.41 -2.72
C SER A 390 2.52 -21.17 -3.85
N LEU A 391 3.31 -20.48 -4.66
CA LEU A 391 4.11 -21.04 -5.73
C LEU A 391 5.59 -20.86 -5.43
N LEU A 392 6.33 -21.95 -5.39
CA LEU A 392 7.77 -21.96 -5.11
C LEU A 392 8.56 -22.12 -6.40
N MET A 393 9.61 -21.30 -6.54
CA MET A 393 10.54 -21.30 -7.66
C MET A 393 11.96 -21.49 -7.13
N GLY A 394 12.44 -22.72 -7.17
CA GLY A 394 13.75 -23.08 -6.63
C GLY A 394 13.70 -23.94 -5.37
N ASN A 395 14.86 -24.15 -4.76
CA ASN A 395 15.03 -25.08 -3.64
C ASN A 395 15.37 -24.41 -2.30
N LYS A 396 15.58 -23.09 -2.30
CA LYS A 396 16.02 -22.32 -1.11
C LYS A 396 15.02 -21.28 -0.65
N CYS A 397 13.92 -21.09 -1.40
CA CYS A 397 12.84 -20.19 -1.02
C CYS A 397 11.83 -20.89 -0.11
N GLY A 398 11.08 -20.09 0.67
CA GLY A 398 10.08 -20.57 1.62
C GLY A 398 8.70 -19.96 1.40
N ALA A 399 7.65 -20.72 1.79
CA ALA A 399 6.29 -20.23 1.91
C ALA A 399 5.68 -20.74 3.21
N HIS A 400 4.99 -19.84 3.94
CA HIS A 400 4.40 -20.14 5.23
C HIS A 400 2.96 -19.64 5.27
N THR A 401 2.03 -20.48 5.69
CA THR A 401 0.62 -20.09 5.89
C THR A 401 0.25 -20.25 7.35
N ILE A 402 -0.18 -19.16 7.98
CA ILE A 402 -0.49 -19.09 9.41
C ILE A 402 -1.92 -18.57 9.59
N PRO A 403 -2.93 -19.45 9.48
CA PRO A 403 -4.32 -19.08 9.72
C PRO A 403 -4.61 -18.96 11.21
N TYR A 404 -5.44 -18.00 11.58
CA TYR A 404 -6.06 -17.88 12.88
C TYR A 404 -7.57 -17.69 12.72
N ILE A 405 -8.34 -18.72 13.12
CA ILE A 405 -9.79 -18.74 12.93
C ILE A 405 -10.46 -18.83 14.31
N GLU A 406 -11.29 -17.82 14.60
CA GLU A 406 -12.09 -17.78 15.83
C GLU A 406 -13.56 -17.59 15.47
N ASN A 407 -14.32 -18.69 15.42
CA ASN A 407 -15.76 -18.65 15.21
C ASN A 407 -16.52 -18.89 16.52
N LYS A 408 -17.27 -17.86 16.98
CA LYS A 408 -18.09 -17.90 18.20
C LYS A 408 -19.58 -18.00 17.91
N ASN A 409 -19.98 -18.31 16.66
CA ASN A 409 -21.38 -18.37 16.26
C ASN A 409 -21.69 -19.63 15.45
N SER A 410 -22.58 -20.49 15.98
CA SER A 410 -22.89 -21.79 15.37
C SER A 410 -23.66 -21.70 14.04
N SER A 411 -24.29 -20.56 13.72
CA SER A 411 -25.00 -20.35 12.45
C SER A 411 -24.08 -19.86 11.33
N SER A 412 -22.77 -19.68 11.58
CA SER A 412 -21.82 -19.12 10.65
C SER A 412 -20.91 -20.19 10.07
N ASN A 413 -20.48 -19.98 8.82
CA ASN A 413 -19.58 -20.88 8.08
C ASN A 413 -18.24 -20.24 7.80
N VAL A 414 -17.16 -21.02 7.99
CA VAL A 414 -15.81 -20.62 7.63
C VAL A 414 -15.20 -21.73 6.76
N GLU A 415 -14.75 -21.34 5.59
CA GLU A 415 -14.05 -22.21 4.64
C GLU A 415 -12.62 -21.71 4.48
N HIS A 416 -11.64 -22.59 4.60
CA HIS A 416 -10.23 -22.25 4.45
C HIS A 416 -9.52 -23.31 3.63
N GLU A 417 -8.93 -22.89 2.51
CA GLU A 417 -8.10 -23.70 1.64
C GLU A 417 -6.68 -23.12 1.58
N ALA A 418 -5.67 -23.98 1.61
CA ALA A 418 -4.29 -23.56 1.44
C ALA A 418 -3.55 -24.58 0.59
N THR A 419 -2.88 -24.10 -0.45
CA THR A 419 -2.05 -24.93 -1.32
C THR A 419 -0.63 -24.39 -1.39
N THR A 420 0.35 -25.28 -1.52
CA THR A 420 1.72 -24.92 -1.84
C THR A 420 2.20 -25.86 -2.93
N SER A 421 2.63 -25.27 -4.03
CA SER A 421 3.14 -25.99 -5.19
C SER A 421 4.51 -25.45 -5.61
N LYS A 422 5.27 -26.27 -6.32
CA LYS A 422 6.49 -25.88 -7.02
C LYS A 422 6.23 -25.87 -8.52
N ILE A 423 6.85 -24.97 -9.26
CA ILE A 423 6.81 -25.02 -10.73
C ILE A 423 7.35 -26.37 -11.18
N SER A 424 6.54 -27.10 -11.95
CA SER A 424 6.87 -28.42 -12.44
C SER A 424 7.84 -28.30 -13.62
N GLU A 425 8.90 -29.15 -13.60
CA GLU A 425 9.82 -29.28 -14.73
C GLU A 425 9.09 -29.74 -16.00
N GLU A 426 8.04 -30.55 -15.86
CA GLU A 426 7.20 -30.99 -16.97
C GLU A 426 6.43 -29.83 -17.62
N GLN A 427 5.92 -28.88 -16.82
CA GLN A 427 5.26 -27.68 -17.34
C GLN A 427 6.23 -26.77 -18.08
N LEU A 428 7.42 -26.58 -17.55
CA LEU A 428 8.50 -25.84 -18.22
C LEU A 428 8.91 -26.51 -19.51
N PHE A 429 9.14 -27.82 -19.48
CA PHE A 429 9.47 -28.62 -20.67
C PHE A 429 8.38 -28.49 -21.75
N TYR A 430 7.10 -28.58 -21.37
CA TYR A 430 5.98 -28.42 -22.30
C TYR A 430 5.96 -27.04 -22.97
N CYS A 431 6.24 -25.99 -22.23
CA CYS A 431 6.34 -24.62 -22.74
C CYS A 431 7.56 -24.50 -23.70
N ASN A 432 8.71 -25.05 -23.30
CA ASN A 432 9.94 -25.00 -24.10
C ASN A 432 9.75 -25.73 -25.44
N GLN A 433 9.03 -26.88 -25.46
CA GLN A 433 8.70 -27.59 -26.70
C GLN A 433 7.83 -26.77 -27.67
N ARG A 434 7.19 -25.71 -27.20
CA ARG A 434 6.41 -24.76 -28.00
C ARG A 434 7.17 -23.48 -28.37
N GLY A 435 8.48 -23.47 -28.13
CA GLY A 435 9.37 -22.39 -28.53
C GLY A 435 9.45 -21.22 -27.53
N LEU A 436 8.85 -21.34 -26.33
CA LEU A 436 9.05 -20.37 -25.27
C LEU A 436 10.40 -20.61 -24.61
N ASN A 437 11.17 -19.55 -24.34
CA ASN A 437 12.34 -19.68 -23.50
C ASN A 437 11.92 -19.87 -22.02
N GLN A 438 12.88 -20.15 -21.14
CA GLN A 438 12.59 -20.48 -19.76
C GLN A 438 11.96 -19.33 -18.98
N GLU A 439 12.40 -18.09 -19.21
CA GLU A 439 11.83 -16.89 -18.57
C GLU A 439 10.41 -16.60 -19.05
N GLU A 440 10.15 -16.73 -20.36
CA GLU A 440 8.80 -16.60 -20.94
C GLU A 440 7.85 -17.65 -20.37
N ALA A 441 8.32 -18.92 -20.25
CA ALA A 441 7.52 -20.00 -19.69
C ALA A 441 7.15 -19.74 -18.22
N VAL A 442 8.11 -19.31 -17.41
CA VAL A 442 7.87 -18.93 -16.01
C VAL A 442 6.92 -17.74 -15.92
N GLY A 443 7.15 -16.68 -16.70
CA GLY A 443 6.27 -15.53 -16.76
C GLY A 443 4.82 -15.90 -17.11
N LEU A 444 4.62 -16.81 -18.06
CA LEU A 444 3.30 -17.30 -18.44
C LEU A 444 2.61 -18.06 -17.29
N ILE A 445 3.32 -18.96 -16.63
CA ILE A 445 2.81 -19.77 -15.51
C ILE A 445 2.44 -18.87 -14.33
N VAL A 446 3.32 -17.93 -13.95
CA VAL A 446 3.09 -17.03 -12.81
C VAL A 446 1.95 -16.06 -13.10
N ASN A 447 1.88 -15.49 -14.30
CA ASN A 447 0.76 -14.63 -14.69
C ASN A 447 -0.58 -15.40 -14.68
N GLY A 448 -0.59 -16.66 -15.11
CA GLY A 448 -1.74 -17.55 -15.01
C GLY A 448 -2.16 -17.78 -13.55
N PHE A 449 -1.20 -18.04 -12.67
CA PHE A 449 -1.42 -18.23 -11.23
C PHE A 449 -1.98 -16.97 -10.55
N CYS A 450 -1.52 -15.79 -10.95
CA CYS A 450 -1.94 -14.49 -10.39
C CYS A 450 -3.21 -13.91 -11.03
N LYS A 451 -3.72 -14.48 -12.13
CA LYS A 451 -4.77 -13.92 -12.98
C LYS A 451 -6.03 -13.48 -12.21
N GLU A 452 -6.52 -14.28 -11.28
CA GLU A 452 -7.74 -13.98 -10.52
C GLU A 452 -7.63 -12.65 -9.74
N VAL A 453 -6.46 -12.39 -9.17
CA VAL A 453 -6.20 -11.15 -8.42
C VAL A 453 -5.98 -9.97 -9.37
N LEU A 454 -5.20 -10.16 -10.44
CA LEU A 454 -4.94 -9.11 -11.43
C LEU A 454 -6.21 -8.59 -12.09
N GLN A 455 -7.22 -9.45 -12.29
CA GLN A 455 -8.52 -9.08 -12.84
C GLN A 455 -9.36 -8.17 -11.90
N GLN A 456 -8.97 -8.02 -10.64
CA GLN A 456 -9.64 -7.09 -9.71
C GLN A 456 -9.14 -5.65 -9.86
N LEU A 457 -8.00 -5.45 -10.51
CA LEU A 457 -7.45 -4.12 -10.77
C LEU A 457 -8.16 -3.45 -11.95
N PRO A 458 -8.25 -2.12 -12.00
CA PRO A 458 -8.56 -1.38 -13.21
C PRO A 458 -7.58 -1.78 -14.35
N MET A 459 -8.05 -1.74 -15.61
CA MET A 459 -7.33 -2.33 -16.74
C MET A 459 -5.92 -1.75 -16.93
N GLU A 460 -5.76 -0.44 -16.79
CA GLU A 460 -4.47 0.24 -16.95
C GLU A 460 -3.45 -0.26 -15.91
N PHE A 461 -3.90 -0.44 -14.67
CA PHE A 461 -3.06 -0.91 -13.58
C PHE A 461 -2.84 -2.42 -13.59
N ALA A 462 -3.76 -3.19 -14.14
CA ALA A 462 -3.58 -4.63 -14.33
C ALA A 462 -2.42 -4.92 -15.31
N VAL A 463 -2.29 -4.14 -16.38
CA VAL A 463 -1.17 -4.26 -17.34
C VAL A 463 0.16 -3.90 -16.69
N GLU A 464 0.20 -2.84 -15.88
CA GLU A 464 1.41 -2.46 -15.12
C GLU A 464 1.79 -3.57 -14.13
N ALA A 465 0.83 -4.05 -13.35
CA ALA A 465 1.05 -5.11 -12.38
C ALA A 465 1.55 -6.41 -13.05
N GLN A 466 1.02 -6.78 -14.22
CA GLN A 466 1.50 -7.94 -14.98
C GLN A 466 2.96 -7.80 -15.40
N LYS A 467 3.37 -6.61 -15.83
CA LYS A 467 4.78 -6.34 -16.18
C LYS A 467 5.67 -6.43 -14.94
N LEU A 468 5.24 -5.87 -13.81
CA LEU A 468 5.99 -5.91 -12.55
C LEU A 468 6.15 -7.35 -12.03
N VAL A 469 5.13 -8.19 -12.17
CA VAL A 469 5.20 -9.62 -11.85
C VAL A 469 6.32 -10.31 -12.65
N GLY A 470 6.42 -10.03 -13.95
CA GLY A 470 7.49 -10.57 -14.80
C GLY A 470 8.88 -10.07 -14.37
N ILE A 471 9.05 -8.75 -14.26
CA ILE A 471 10.33 -8.12 -13.90
C ILE A 471 10.84 -8.59 -12.53
N SER A 472 9.95 -8.72 -11.54
CA SER A 472 10.33 -9.17 -10.20
C SER A 472 10.90 -10.58 -10.13
N LEU A 473 10.70 -11.39 -11.17
CA LEU A 473 11.15 -12.76 -11.27
C LEU A 473 12.27 -12.97 -12.30
N GLU A 474 12.71 -11.92 -13.00
CA GLU A 474 13.86 -12.00 -13.90
C GLU A 474 15.10 -12.49 -13.15
N GLY A 475 15.86 -13.38 -13.76
CA GLY A 475 17.02 -14.01 -13.15
C GLY A 475 16.74 -15.02 -12.03
N SER A 476 15.46 -15.29 -11.70
CA SER A 476 15.11 -16.28 -10.66
C SER A 476 15.14 -17.72 -11.14
N VAL A 477 15.33 -17.92 -12.43
CA VAL A 477 15.33 -19.22 -13.10
C VAL A 477 16.77 -19.54 -13.50
N GLY A 478 17.54 -20.14 -12.58
CA GLY A 478 18.90 -20.60 -12.78
C GLY A 478 19.21 -21.81 -11.94
#